data_d9db858bb732a34f32b3739483ec133b
#
_entry.id   d9db858bb732a34f32b3739483ec133b
#
_cell.length_a   1.000
_cell.length_b   1.000
_cell.length_c   1.000
_cell.angle_alpha   90.00
_cell.angle_beta   90.00
_cell.angle_gamma   90.00
#
_symmetry.space_group_name_H-M   'P 1'
#
loop_
_entity.id
_entity.type
_entity.pdbx_description
1 polymer ?
#
loop_
_entity_poly.entity_id
_entity_poly.type
_entity_poly.pdbx_seq_one_letter_code
_entity_poly.pdbx_strand_id
1 'polypeptide(L)'
;MGKVILAVDDSASIRQMVKFTLSEAGYTVIEAVDGQDALTKLNGPVNLVITDLNMPNLDGIGLVRKVRANPACKGLPIIMLTTESQESRKQEGKAAGATGWIVKPFTKEQMLAVVKRIIG
;
A
#
# COMPACT_ATOMS: atom_id res chain seq x y z
N MET A 1 19.04 -3.66 1.44
CA MET A 1 18.76 -3.98 2.82
C MET A 1 17.95 -2.84 3.42
N GLY A 2 17.01 -3.15 4.29
CA GLY A 2 16.29 -2.14 5.04
C GLY A 2 15.29 -1.30 4.25
N LYS A 3 14.76 -1.83 3.16
CA LYS A 3 13.68 -1.10 2.48
C LYS A 3 12.46 -1.04 3.38
N VAL A 4 11.80 0.13 3.38
CA VAL A 4 10.70 0.43 4.28
C VAL A 4 9.40 0.42 3.51
N ILE A 5 8.42 -0.32 4.02
CA ILE A 5 7.10 -0.44 3.41
C ILE A 5 6.07 0.09 4.41
N LEU A 6 5.20 0.97 3.95
CA LEU A 6 4.09 1.48 4.74
C LEU A 6 2.84 0.65 4.39
N ALA A 7 2.32 -0.07 5.38
CA ALA A 7 1.12 -0.90 5.22
C ALA A 7 -0.08 -0.16 5.80
N VAL A 8 -1.06 0.14 4.95
CA VAL A 8 -2.22 0.97 5.30
C VAL A 8 -3.49 0.13 5.17
N ASP A 9 -4.18 -0.11 6.27
CA ASP A 9 -5.42 -0.85 6.29
C ASP A 9 -6.12 -0.59 7.62
N ASP A 10 -7.43 -0.39 7.61
CA ASP A 10 -8.19 -0.20 8.84
C ASP A 10 -8.43 -1.52 9.58
N SER A 11 -8.18 -2.66 8.94
CA SER A 11 -8.24 -3.97 9.57
C SER A 11 -6.90 -4.31 10.22
N ALA A 12 -6.90 -4.44 11.54
CA ALA A 12 -5.67 -4.80 12.27
C ALA A 12 -5.14 -6.18 11.86
N SER A 13 -6.03 -7.13 11.58
CA SER A 13 -5.61 -8.48 11.20
C SER A 13 -4.96 -8.49 9.81
N ILE A 14 -5.47 -7.71 8.86
CA ILE A 14 -4.83 -7.59 7.54
C ILE A 14 -3.47 -6.92 7.67
N ARG A 15 -3.38 -5.83 8.44
CA ARG A 15 -2.09 -5.15 8.64
C ARG A 15 -1.06 -6.09 9.25
N GLN A 16 -1.46 -6.89 10.24
CA GLN A 16 -0.53 -7.83 10.88
C GLN A 16 -0.07 -8.91 9.90
N MET A 17 -0.97 -9.40 9.06
CA MET A 17 -0.62 -10.41 8.06
C MET A 17 0.38 -9.85 7.05
N VAL A 18 0.15 -8.62 6.57
CA VAL A 18 1.05 -7.95 5.64
C VAL A 18 2.41 -7.73 6.32
N LYS A 19 2.40 -7.21 7.54
CA LYS A 19 3.64 -6.96 8.29
C LYS A 19 4.43 -8.23 8.50
N PHE A 20 3.77 -9.30 8.92
CA PHE A 20 4.45 -10.59 9.16
C PHE A 20 5.08 -11.11 7.88
N THR A 21 4.31 -11.12 6.79
CA THR A 21 4.79 -11.62 5.50
C THR A 21 6.02 -10.86 5.01
N LEU A 22 5.98 -9.54 5.07
CA LEU A 22 7.05 -8.71 4.55
C LEU A 22 8.26 -8.65 5.49
N SER A 23 8.02 -8.67 6.81
CA SER A 23 9.10 -8.66 7.77
C SER A 23 9.94 -9.93 7.69
N GLU A 24 9.30 -11.07 7.45
CA GLU A 24 10.02 -12.33 7.24
C GLU A 24 10.94 -12.26 6.03
N ALA A 25 10.57 -11.49 5.03
CA ALA A 25 11.36 -11.34 3.82
C ALA A 25 12.47 -10.28 3.94
N GLY A 26 12.59 -9.64 5.10
CA GLY A 26 13.67 -8.69 5.35
C GLY A 26 13.29 -7.22 5.20
N TYR A 27 12.02 -6.93 4.91
CA TYR A 27 11.56 -5.54 4.82
C TYR A 27 11.21 -4.99 6.19
N THR A 28 11.36 -3.68 6.37
CA THR A 28 10.87 -2.98 7.56
C THR A 28 9.47 -2.49 7.25
N VAL A 29 8.50 -2.79 8.11
CA VAL A 29 7.10 -2.42 7.88
C VAL A 29 6.63 -1.43 8.92
N ILE A 30 6.09 -0.30 8.45
CA ILE A 30 5.41 0.70 9.27
C ILE A 30 3.92 0.55 8.99
N GLU A 31 3.07 0.70 10.00
CA GLU A 31 1.64 0.52 9.86
C GLU A 31 0.89 1.84 9.97
N ALA A 32 -0.20 1.96 9.21
CA ALA A 32 -1.13 3.07 9.31
C ALA A 32 -2.56 2.52 9.26
N VAL A 33 -3.48 3.15 9.98
CA VAL A 33 -4.85 2.64 10.12
C VAL A 33 -5.80 3.17 9.05
N ASP A 34 -5.43 4.24 8.37
CA ASP A 34 -6.20 4.81 7.25
C ASP A 34 -5.31 5.74 6.44
N GLY A 35 -5.89 6.36 5.41
CA GLY A 35 -5.13 7.25 4.53
C GLY A 35 -4.62 8.52 5.22
N GLN A 36 -5.37 9.07 6.18
CA GLN A 36 -4.92 10.25 6.92
C GLN A 36 -3.72 9.92 7.79
N ASP A 37 -3.78 8.78 8.50
CA ASP A 37 -2.66 8.32 9.31
C ASP A 37 -1.43 8.04 8.43
N ALA A 38 -1.65 7.47 7.24
CA ALA A 38 -0.57 7.20 6.30
C ALA A 38 0.16 8.48 5.91
N LEU A 39 -0.57 9.56 5.66
CA LEU A 39 0.05 10.83 5.28
C LEU A 39 0.98 11.36 6.37
N THR A 40 0.66 11.13 7.64
CA THR A 40 1.53 11.57 8.74
C THR A 40 2.82 10.77 8.82
N LYS A 41 2.84 9.58 8.21
CA LYS A 41 3.98 8.66 8.27
C LYS A 41 4.85 8.69 7.02
N LEU A 42 4.52 9.53 6.05
CA LEU A 42 5.30 9.67 4.82
C LEU A 42 6.40 10.73 4.93
N ASN A 43 6.63 11.29 6.11
CA ASN A 43 7.69 12.26 6.34
C ASN A 43 9.06 11.64 6.55
N GLY A 44 9.12 10.31 6.62
CA GLY A 44 10.37 9.56 6.77
C GLY A 44 10.67 8.73 5.52
N PRO A 45 11.70 7.91 5.55
CA PRO A 45 12.05 7.06 4.40
C PRO A 45 11.03 5.94 4.23
N VAL A 46 10.28 6.00 3.13
CA VAL A 46 9.34 4.95 2.73
C VAL A 46 9.62 4.63 1.27
N ASN A 47 9.78 3.34 0.97
CA ASN A 47 10.11 2.89 -0.38
C ASN A 47 8.89 2.37 -1.15
N LEU A 48 7.82 2.01 -0.44
CA LEU A 48 6.62 1.44 -1.03
C LEU A 48 5.45 1.63 -0.08
N VAL A 49 4.27 1.93 -0.62
CA VAL A 49 3.02 1.95 0.14
C VAL A 49 2.16 0.79 -0.34
N ILE A 50 1.64 0.00 0.58
CA ILE A 50 0.62 -1.02 0.29
C ILE A 50 -0.62 -0.57 1.05
N THR A 51 -1.71 -0.28 0.34
CA THR A 51 -2.90 0.29 0.95
C THR A 51 -4.17 -0.43 0.54
N ASP A 52 -5.05 -0.64 1.51
CA ASP A 52 -6.41 -1.07 1.23
C ASP A 52 -7.13 0.03 0.43
N LEU A 53 -8.15 -0.37 -0.31
CA LEU A 53 -8.94 0.56 -1.12
C LEU A 53 -9.97 1.30 -0.27
N ASN A 54 -10.74 0.58 0.55
CA ASN A 54 -11.81 1.16 1.36
C ASN A 54 -11.38 1.35 2.80
N MET A 55 -11.26 2.61 3.22
CA MET A 55 -10.89 2.97 4.58
C MET A 55 -11.65 4.23 4.98
N PRO A 56 -11.90 4.44 6.30
CA PRO A 56 -12.53 5.68 6.74
C PRO A 56 -11.56 6.86 6.59
N ASN A 57 -12.08 8.05 6.66
CA ASN A 57 -11.36 9.32 6.62
C ASN A 57 -10.75 9.64 5.27
N LEU A 58 -9.83 8.82 4.77
CA LEU A 58 -9.24 8.96 3.45
C LEU A 58 -9.00 7.56 2.89
N ASP A 59 -9.67 7.22 1.79
CA ASP A 59 -9.55 5.90 1.18
C ASP A 59 -8.25 5.76 0.37
N GLY A 60 -8.02 4.55 -0.18
CA GLY A 60 -6.79 4.26 -0.90
C GLY A 60 -6.60 5.12 -2.15
N ILE A 61 -7.67 5.39 -2.88
CA ILE A 61 -7.58 6.25 -4.08
C ILE A 61 -7.27 7.68 -3.68
N GLY A 62 -7.91 8.18 -2.63
CA GLY A 62 -7.61 9.52 -2.10
C GLY A 62 -6.17 9.62 -1.64
N LEU A 63 -5.65 8.58 -1.00
CA LEU A 63 -4.25 8.53 -0.58
C LEU A 63 -3.32 8.60 -1.79
N VAL A 64 -3.58 7.82 -2.84
CA VAL A 64 -2.77 7.86 -4.06
C VAL A 64 -2.74 9.27 -4.64
N ARG A 65 -3.90 9.91 -4.75
CA ARG A 65 -3.97 11.28 -5.29
C ARG A 65 -3.13 12.25 -4.48
N LYS A 66 -3.20 12.18 -3.16
CA LYS A 66 -2.42 13.07 -2.31
C LYS A 66 -0.92 12.82 -2.40
N VAL A 67 -0.51 11.56 -2.50
CA VAL A 67 0.90 11.22 -2.67
C VAL A 67 1.40 11.75 -4.02
N ARG A 68 0.64 11.57 -5.09
CA ARG A 68 1.04 12.03 -6.42
C ARG A 68 1.08 13.56 -6.52
N ALA A 69 0.29 14.25 -5.71
CA ALA A 69 0.29 15.72 -5.67
C ALA A 69 1.44 16.28 -4.84
N ASN A 70 2.10 15.47 -4.03
CA ASN A 70 3.20 15.91 -3.16
C ASN A 70 4.54 15.75 -3.90
N PRO A 71 5.25 16.84 -4.21
CA PRO A 71 6.52 16.72 -4.94
C PRO A 71 7.57 15.86 -4.25
N ALA A 72 7.53 15.77 -2.92
CA ALA A 72 8.51 15.00 -2.15
C ALA A 72 8.34 13.48 -2.33
N CYS A 73 7.14 13.02 -2.70
CA CYS A 73 6.87 11.58 -2.78
C CYS A 73 6.03 11.18 -4.00
N LYS A 74 5.93 12.04 -5.02
CA LYS A 74 5.06 11.73 -6.16
C LYS A 74 5.48 10.49 -6.95
N GLY A 75 6.74 10.10 -6.89
CA GLY A 75 7.25 8.90 -7.54
C GLY A 75 7.20 7.64 -6.69
N LEU A 76 6.67 7.72 -5.48
CA LEU A 76 6.63 6.60 -4.56
C LEU A 76 5.71 5.49 -5.09
N PRO A 77 6.18 4.23 -5.21
CA PRO A 77 5.31 3.15 -5.66
C PRO A 77 4.18 2.89 -4.66
N ILE A 78 2.99 2.65 -5.17
CA ILE A 78 1.81 2.34 -4.35
C ILE A 78 1.10 1.13 -4.91
N ILE A 79 0.93 0.09 -4.08
CA ILE A 79 0.17 -1.11 -4.41
C ILE A 79 -1.18 -1.04 -3.69
N MET A 80 -2.26 -1.29 -4.44
CA MET A 80 -3.61 -1.34 -3.88
C MET A 80 -3.98 -2.78 -3.54
N LEU A 81 -4.55 -2.99 -2.35
CA LEU A 81 -5.17 -4.27 -1.98
C LEU A 81 -6.66 -4.16 -2.28
N THR A 82 -7.16 -5.00 -3.17
CA THR A 82 -8.54 -4.95 -3.63
C THR A 82 -9.19 -6.32 -3.57
N THR A 83 -10.53 -6.35 -3.55
CA THR A 83 -11.28 -7.60 -3.73
C THR A 83 -11.81 -7.64 -5.16
N GLU A 84 -12.28 -8.82 -5.60
CA GLU A 84 -12.88 -8.93 -6.93
C GLU A 84 -14.12 -8.05 -7.07
N SER A 85 -14.86 -7.83 -5.98
CA SER A 85 -16.04 -6.97 -6.01
C SER A 85 -15.69 -5.49 -6.21
N GLN A 86 -14.40 -5.13 -6.12
CA GLN A 86 -13.93 -3.75 -6.30
C GLN A 86 -13.28 -3.55 -7.66
N GLU A 87 -13.48 -4.46 -8.59
CA GLU A 87 -12.86 -4.40 -9.92
C GLU A 87 -13.12 -3.08 -10.64
N SER A 88 -14.35 -2.55 -10.52
CA SER A 88 -14.71 -1.27 -11.15
C SER A 88 -13.88 -0.11 -10.60
N ARG A 89 -13.44 -0.18 -9.35
CA ARG A 89 -12.61 0.85 -8.72
C ARG A 89 -11.14 0.76 -9.14
N LYS A 90 -10.74 -0.35 -9.74
CA LYS A 90 -9.36 -0.54 -10.19
C LYS A 90 -8.97 0.48 -11.24
N GLN A 91 -9.87 0.77 -12.18
CA GLN A 91 -9.61 1.79 -13.19
C GLN A 91 -9.43 3.17 -12.57
N GLU A 92 -10.23 3.50 -11.58
CA GLU A 92 -10.13 4.76 -10.86
C GLU A 92 -8.79 4.87 -10.13
N GLY A 93 -8.35 3.79 -9.48
CA GLY A 93 -7.05 3.75 -8.80
C GLY A 93 -5.90 3.90 -9.77
N LYS A 94 -5.99 3.24 -10.92
CA LYS A 94 -4.97 3.34 -11.97
C LYS A 94 -4.89 4.76 -12.50
N ALA A 95 -6.03 5.39 -12.75
CA ALA A 95 -6.09 6.77 -13.23
C ALA A 95 -5.51 7.74 -12.20
N ALA A 96 -5.65 7.44 -10.91
CA ALA A 96 -5.07 8.25 -9.84
C ALA A 96 -3.56 8.09 -9.71
N GLY A 97 -3.00 7.00 -10.27
CA GLY A 97 -1.56 6.79 -10.28
C GLY A 97 -1.05 5.62 -9.46
N ALA A 98 -1.91 4.65 -9.12
CA ALA A 98 -1.47 3.45 -8.42
C ALA A 98 -0.51 2.64 -9.30
N THR A 99 0.49 2.03 -8.69
CA THR A 99 1.54 1.30 -9.39
C THR A 99 1.12 -0.12 -9.72
N GLY A 100 0.37 -0.77 -8.82
CA GLY A 100 -0.03 -2.15 -9.01
C GLY A 100 -1.15 -2.56 -8.08
N TRP A 101 -1.56 -3.81 -8.18
CA TRP A 101 -2.68 -4.38 -7.44
C TRP A 101 -2.35 -5.74 -6.90
N ILE A 102 -2.94 -6.06 -5.74
CA ILE A 102 -2.98 -7.41 -5.20
C ILE A 102 -4.43 -7.66 -4.81
N VAL A 103 -5.01 -8.76 -5.30
CA VAL A 103 -6.42 -9.10 -5.02
C VAL A 103 -6.49 -9.94 -3.75
N LYS A 104 -7.41 -9.58 -2.86
CA LYS A 104 -7.67 -10.35 -1.63
C LYS A 104 -8.69 -11.46 -1.91
N PRO A 105 -8.54 -12.63 -1.33
CA PRO A 105 -7.42 -13.04 -0.50
C PRO A 105 -6.18 -13.32 -1.34
N PHE A 106 -5.01 -13.06 -0.77
CA PHE A 106 -3.74 -13.27 -1.47
C PHE A 106 -2.89 -14.28 -0.70
N THR A 107 -1.96 -14.93 -1.40
CA THR A 107 -0.96 -15.77 -0.76
C THR A 107 0.27 -14.93 -0.41
N LYS A 108 1.07 -15.45 0.51
CA LYS A 108 2.36 -14.86 0.85
C LYS A 108 3.24 -14.74 -0.40
N GLU A 109 3.25 -15.78 -1.23
CA GLU A 109 4.05 -15.80 -2.46
C GLU A 109 3.61 -14.73 -3.45
N GLN A 110 2.30 -14.53 -3.59
CA GLN A 110 1.77 -13.49 -4.49
C GLN A 110 2.21 -12.10 -4.04
N MET A 111 2.10 -11.82 -2.75
CA MET A 111 2.50 -10.52 -2.23
C MET A 111 3.99 -10.29 -2.41
N LEU A 112 4.82 -11.26 -2.05
CA LEU A 112 6.26 -11.12 -2.17
C LEU A 112 6.71 -10.96 -3.62
N ALA A 113 6.05 -11.66 -4.56
CA ALA A 113 6.38 -11.54 -5.97
C ALA A 113 6.14 -10.12 -6.48
N VAL A 114 5.01 -9.51 -6.12
CA VAL A 114 4.68 -8.15 -6.54
C VAL A 114 5.65 -7.14 -5.92
N VAL A 115 5.91 -7.26 -4.62
CA VAL A 115 6.80 -6.34 -3.91
C VAL A 115 8.22 -6.41 -4.49
N LYS A 116 8.74 -7.61 -4.71
CA LYS A 116 10.10 -7.79 -5.25
C LYS A 116 10.22 -7.22 -6.66
N ARG A 117 9.17 -7.34 -7.47
CA ARG A 117 9.18 -6.81 -8.83
C ARG A 117 9.26 -5.28 -8.83
N ILE A 118 8.69 -4.65 -7.83
CA ILE A 118 8.59 -3.18 -7.76
C ILE A 118 9.80 -2.56 -7.08
N ILE A 119 10.23 -3.10 -5.95
CA ILE A 119 11.33 -2.49 -5.18
C ILE A 119 12.51 -3.42 -4.93
N GLY A 120 12.43 -4.66 -5.39
CA GLY A 120 13.52 -5.61 -5.17
C GLY A 120 13.48 -6.15 -3.74
#